data_d5f7144cce1dee18e726f2b9425aeeae
#
_entry.id   d5f7144cce1dee18e726f2b9425aeeae
#
_cell.length_a   1.000
_cell.length_b   1.000
_cell.length_c   1.000
_cell.angle_alpha   90.00
_cell.angle_beta   90.00
_cell.angle_gamma   90.00
#
_symmetry.space_group_name_H-M   'P 1'
#
loop_
_entity.id
_entity.type
_entity.pdbx_description
1 polymer ?
#
loop_
_entity_poly.entity_id
_entity_poly.type
_entity_poly.pdbx_seq_one_letter_code
_entity_poly.pdbx_strand_id
1 'polypeptide(L)'
;MPTFTSNDAQINYQTFGDATKPALIFSNSLGTNFKMWQAQIDFFQQDFFVICYDTRGHGASSAPQGPYSIDQLGQDVVNLLDHLNVEKAAFCGISMGGLTGQWLAIHRPERFNQVVVCNTAAKIGQEQAWNDRAALVREQGLQPIASTAASRWFTEPFI
;
A
#
# COMPACT_ATOMS: atom_id res chain seq x y z
N MET A 1 6.84 13.09 10.18
CA MET A 1 6.95 11.65 9.92
C MET A 1 8.13 11.44 9.00
N PRO A 2 8.91 10.36 9.15
CA PRO A 2 10.05 10.12 8.28
C PRO A 2 9.62 9.88 6.84
N THR A 3 10.45 10.33 5.90
CA THR A 3 10.28 10.09 4.46
C THR A 3 11.59 9.60 3.87
N PHE A 4 11.53 8.86 2.77
CA PHE A 4 12.69 8.51 1.97
C PHE A 4 12.39 8.74 0.49
N THR A 5 13.43 8.89 -0.30
CA THR A 5 13.30 9.08 -1.75
C THR A 5 13.29 7.72 -2.46
N SER A 6 12.21 7.42 -3.17
CA SER A 6 12.11 6.29 -4.08
C SER A 6 11.97 6.80 -5.50
N ASN A 7 13.06 6.81 -6.26
CA ASN A 7 13.15 7.40 -7.59
C ASN A 7 12.67 8.88 -7.58
N ASP A 8 11.50 9.15 -8.16
CA ASP A 8 10.87 10.47 -8.28
C ASP A 8 9.90 10.80 -7.14
N ALA A 9 9.66 9.87 -6.20
CA ALA A 9 8.70 10.03 -5.12
C ALA A 9 9.35 10.16 -3.75
N GLN A 10 8.81 11.05 -2.90
CA GLN A 10 9.04 11.06 -1.47
C GLN A 10 7.98 10.18 -0.81
N ILE A 11 8.40 9.06 -0.25
CA ILE A 11 7.53 8.09 0.39
C ILE A 11 7.54 8.30 1.91
N ASN A 12 6.37 8.58 2.46
CA ASN A 12 6.15 8.63 3.90
C ASN A 12 6.06 7.21 4.45
N TYR A 13 6.79 6.93 5.53
CA TYR A 13 6.73 5.63 6.20
C TYR A 13 6.77 5.79 7.72
N GLN A 14 6.42 4.73 8.40
CA GLN A 14 6.54 4.62 9.85
C GLN A 14 6.87 3.18 10.24
N THR A 15 7.69 3.02 11.29
CA THR A 15 8.05 1.71 11.82
C THR A 15 7.61 1.59 13.27
N PHE A 16 7.26 0.37 13.68
CA PHE A 16 6.78 0.06 15.02
C PHE A 16 7.43 -1.23 15.50
N GLY A 17 7.59 -1.38 16.81
CA GLY A 17 8.24 -2.54 17.41
C GLY A 17 9.75 -2.47 17.36
N ASP A 18 10.40 -3.58 17.65
CA ASP A 18 11.85 -3.71 17.76
C ASP A 18 12.46 -4.09 16.40
N ALA A 19 13.41 -3.29 15.90
CA ALA A 19 14.09 -3.51 14.63
C ALA A 19 14.93 -4.81 14.55
N THR A 20 15.17 -5.48 15.67
CA THR A 20 15.85 -6.78 15.71
C THR A 20 14.91 -7.97 15.42
N LYS A 21 13.60 -7.74 15.41
CA LYS A 21 12.59 -8.75 15.15
C LYS A 21 12.36 -8.94 13.63
N PRO A 22 11.74 -10.06 13.23
CA PRO A 22 11.37 -10.27 11.83
C PRO A 22 10.54 -9.10 11.28
N ALA A 23 10.85 -8.63 10.09
CA ALA A 23 10.14 -7.51 9.48
C ALA A 23 8.80 -7.94 8.87
N LEU A 24 7.76 -7.12 9.07
CA LEU A 24 6.43 -7.26 8.48
C LEU A 24 6.03 -5.92 7.86
N ILE A 25 5.80 -5.90 6.55
CA ILE A 25 5.37 -4.69 5.84
C ILE A 25 3.89 -4.76 5.46
N PHE A 26 3.16 -3.66 5.68
CA PHE A 26 1.76 -3.50 5.28
C PHE A 26 1.61 -2.55 4.10
N SER A 27 0.79 -2.94 3.11
CA SER A 27 0.51 -2.17 1.89
C SER A 27 -0.98 -1.90 1.70
N ASN A 28 -1.32 -0.63 1.48
CA ASN A 28 -2.65 -0.06 1.59
C ASN A 28 -3.53 -0.31 0.35
N SER A 29 -4.84 -0.15 0.54
CA SER A 29 -5.82 -0.04 -0.54
C SER A 29 -5.73 1.32 -1.24
N LEU A 30 -6.22 1.38 -2.48
CA LEU A 30 -6.39 2.64 -3.22
C LEU A 30 -7.29 3.62 -2.45
N GLY A 31 -6.84 4.87 -2.32
CA GLY A 31 -7.57 5.93 -1.64
C GLY A 31 -7.49 5.89 -0.11
N THR A 32 -6.56 5.10 0.45
CA THR A 32 -6.31 5.02 1.89
C THR A 32 -4.86 5.37 2.23
N ASN A 33 -4.55 5.47 3.51
CA ASN A 33 -3.20 5.64 4.02
C ASN A 33 -2.87 4.54 5.04
N PHE A 34 -1.63 4.49 5.52
CA PHE A 34 -1.18 3.41 6.40
C PHE A 34 -1.94 3.30 7.73
N LYS A 35 -2.66 4.34 8.18
CA LYS A 35 -3.46 4.30 9.41
C LYS A 35 -4.60 3.30 9.37
N MET A 36 -4.99 2.82 8.16
CA MET A 36 -5.96 1.74 8.03
C MET A 36 -5.51 0.45 8.74
N TRP A 37 -4.21 0.30 8.98
CA TRP A 37 -3.60 -0.86 9.61
C TRP A 37 -3.43 -0.72 11.14
N GLN A 38 -4.03 0.30 11.78
CA GLN A 38 -3.78 0.60 13.20
C GLN A 38 -3.99 -0.62 14.11
N ALA A 39 -5.08 -1.37 13.92
CA ALA A 39 -5.37 -2.56 14.73
C ALA A 39 -4.32 -3.67 14.52
N GLN A 40 -3.84 -3.85 13.29
CA GLN A 40 -2.79 -4.81 12.96
C GLN A 40 -1.43 -4.35 13.50
N ILE A 41 -1.13 -3.06 13.42
CA ILE A 41 0.08 -2.48 14.01
C ILE A 41 0.11 -2.77 15.53
N ASP A 42 -0.96 -2.44 16.23
CA ASP A 42 -1.07 -2.62 17.69
C ASP A 42 -0.89 -4.09 18.10
N PHE A 43 -1.37 -5.02 17.28
CA PHE A 43 -1.24 -6.45 17.52
C PHE A 43 0.16 -6.98 17.19
N PHE A 44 0.68 -6.67 16.00
CA PHE A 44 1.91 -7.31 15.49
C PHE A 44 3.21 -6.66 15.96
N GLN A 45 3.22 -5.40 16.41
CA GLN A 45 4.44 -4.72 16.84
C GLN A 45 5.16 -5.38 18.04
N GLN A 46 4.46 -6.25 18.77
CA GLN A 46 5.06 -6.98 19.89
C GLN A 46 5.98 -8.10 19.40
N ASP A 47 5.72 -8.68 18.23
CA ASP A 47 6.44 -9.84 17.70
C ASP A 47 7.22 -9.54 16.41
N PHE A 48 6.91 -8.42 15.75
CA PHE A 48 7.50 -8.01 14.47
C PHE A 48 8.04 -6.58 14.51
N PHE A 49 9.04 -6.34 13.66
CA PHE A 49 9.37 -5.01 13.21
C PHE A 49 8.38 -4.63 12.09
N VAL A 50 7.33 -3.91 12.48
CA VAL A 50 6.24 -3.53 11.57
C VAL A 50 6.63 -2.30 10.78
N ILE A 51 6.53 -2.38 9.46
CA ILE A 51 6.82 -1.30 8.50
C ILE A 51 5.51 -0.93 7.80
N CYS A 52 5.13 0.33 7.89
CA CYS A 52 3.97 0.89 7.20
C CYS A 52 4.40 2.07 6.35
N TYR A 53 3.73 2.29 5.23
CA TYR A 53 4.04 3.40 4.34
C TYR A 53 2.77 3.90 3.63
N ASP A 54 2.80 5.13 3.19
CA ASP A 54 1.80 5.66 2.26
C ASP A 54 2.29 5.41 0.83
N THR A 55 1.50 4.73 0.03
CA THR A 55 1.79 4.53 -1.39
C THR A 55 1.94 5.89 -2.08
N ARG A 56 2.81 6.01 -3.09
CA ARG A 56 2.92 7.23 -3.91
C ARG A 56 1.54 7.74 -4.32
N GLY A 57 1.32 9.05 -4.27
CA GLY A 57 0.03 9.67 -4.52
C GLY A 57 -1.00 9.55 -3.39
N HIS A 58 -0.64 8.97 -2.23
CA HIS A 58 -1.53 8.77 -1.09
C HIS A 58 -0.94 9.35 0.20
N GLY A 59 -1.84 9.67 1.14
CA GLY A 59 -1.47 10.09 2.50
C GLY A 59 -0.50 11.28 2.52
N ALA A 60 0.64 11.10 3.16
CA ALA A 60 1.71 12.10 3.25
C ALA A 60 2.86 11.85 2.26
N SER A 61 2.76 10.84 1.40
CA SER A 61 3.69 10.65 0.29
C SER A 61 3.45 11.64 -0.83
N SER A 62 4.49 11.97 -1.58
CA SER A 62 4.36 12.86 -2.74
C SER A 62 3.57 12.21 -3.87
N ALA A 63 3.01 13.04 -4.74
CA ALA A 63 2.26 12.63 -5.91
C ALA A 63 2.98 13.11 -7.20
N PRO A 64 4.04 12.43 -7.64
CA PRO A 64 4.69 12.74 -8.92
C PRO A 64 3.71 12.63 -10.09
N GLN A 65 4.10 13.15 -11.24
CA GLN A 65 3.27 13.04 -12.45
C GLN A 65 3.05 11.56 -12.82
N GLY A 66 1.77 11.13 -12.90
CA GLY A 66 1.39 9.78 -13.35
C GLY A 66 1.36 9.63 -14.88
N PRO A 67 0.96 8.47 -15.37
CA PRO A 67 0.35 7.35 -14.64
C PRO A 67 1.37 6.52 -13.86
N TYR A 68 0.92 5.87 -12.77
CA TYR A 68 1.75 4.93 -12.00
C TYR A 68 1.48 3.49 -12.43
N SER A 69 2.50 2.65 -12.37
CA SER A 69 2.40 1.21 -12.65
C SER A 69 2.57 0.38 -11.38
N ILE A 70 2.12 -0.87 -11.40
CA ILE A 70 2.36 -1.81 -10.31
C ILE A 70 3.86 -2.10 -10.13
N ASP A 71 4.64 -2.04 -11.22
CA ASP A 71 6.11 -2.14 -11.15
C ASP A 71 6.71 -1.03 -10.28
N GLN A 72 6.25 0.21 -10.45
CA GLN A 72 6.70 1.33 -9.61
C GLN A 72 6.31 1.13 -8.15
N LEU A 73 5.06 0.68 -7.89
CA LEU A 73 4.60 0.43 -6.52
C LEU A 73 5.42 -0.70 -5.85
N GLY A 74 5.70 -1.77 -6.60
CA GLY A 74 6.55 -2.86 -6.11
C GLY A 74 7.98 -2.42 -5.85
N GLN A 75 8.56 -1.61 -6.76
CA GLN A 75 9.91 -1.08 -6.57
C GLN A 75 10.01 -0.12 -5.39
N ASP A 76 8.96 0.68 -5.11
CA ASP A 76 8.93 1.54 -3.91
C ASP A 76 9.05 0.71 -2.62
N VAL A 77 8.41 -0.46 -2.55
CA VAL A 77 8.52 -1.38 -1.41
C VAL A 77 9.94 -1.93 -1.28
N VAL A 78 10.54 -2.36 -2.37
CA VAL A 78 11.94 -2.84 -2.37
C VAL A 78 12.89 -1.74 -1.91
N ASN A 79 12.75 -0.54 -2.44
CA ASN A 79 13.56 0.62 -2.06
C ASN A 79 13.37 1.01 -0.58
N LEU A 80 12.16 0.84 -0.03
CA LEU A 80 11.90 1.06 1.40
C LEU A 80 12.63 0.03 2.27
N LEU A 81 12.61 -1.25 1.88
CA LEU A 81 13.36 -2.29 2.59
C LEU A 81 14.87 -2.01 2.54
N ASP A 82 15.40 -1.59 1.38
CA ASP A 82 16.81 -1.21 1.22
C ASP A 82 17.18 0.00 2.09
N HIS A 83 16.33 1.03 2.10
CA HIS A 83 16.50 2.21 2.95
C HIS A 83 16.57 1.87 4.45
N LEU A 84 15.79 0.87 4.87
CA LEU A 84 15.74 0.41 6.25
C LEU A 84 16.78 -0.68 6.58
N ASN A 85 17.61 -1.09 5.60
CA ASN A 85 18.55 -2.20 5.70
C ASN A 85 17.87 -3.53 6.09
N VAL A 86 16.65 -3.75 5.60
CA VAL A 86 15.88 -4.98 5.80
C VAL A 86 16.11 -5.90 4.60
N GLU A 87 16.81 -7.01 4.81
CA GLU A 87 17.12 -7.99 3.76
C GLU A 87 15.86 -8.74 3.30
N LYS A 88 15.05 -9.21 4.27
CA LYS A 88 13.82 -9.97 4.03
C LYS A 88 12.71 -9.55 4.96
N ALA A 89 11.48 -9.56 4.46
CA ALA A 89 10.28 -9.26 5.24
C ALA A 89 9.13 -10.25 4.93
N ALA A 90 8.15 -10.34 5.83
CA ALA A 90 6.81 -10.75 5.49
C ALA A 90 6.07 -9.54 4.89
N PHE A 91 5.16 -9.79 3.95
CA PHE A 91 4.35 -8.75 3.31
C PHE A 91 2.86 -9.06 3.46
N CYS A 92 2.07 -8.05 3.77
CA CYS A 92 0.62 -8.13 3.76
C CYS A 92 0.04 -6.92 3.03
N GLY A 93 -0.74 -7.16 1.98
CA GLY A 93 -1.34 -6.10 1.17
C GLY A 93 -2.80 -6.34 0.85
N ILE A 94 -3.59 -5.26 0.83
CA ILE A 94 -5.01 -5.31 0.50
C ILE A 94 -5.31 -4.56 -0.80
N SER A 95 -6.15 -5.14 -1.67
CA SER A 95 -6.61 -4.51 -2.92
C SER A 95 -5.42 -4.10 -3.82
N MET A 96 -5.15 -2.82 -4.03
CA MET A 96 -3.97 -2.32 -4.75
C MET A 96 -2.67 -2.78 -4.08
N GLY A 97 -2.60 -2.77 -2.74
CA GLY A 97 -1.48 -3.36 -2.00
C GLY A 97 -1.34 -4.86 -2.22
N GLY A 98 -2.45 -5.56 -2.43
CA GLY A 98 -2.44 -6.98 -2.82
C GLY A 98 -1.87 -7.21 -4.23
N LEU A 99 -2.18 -6.34 -5.20
CA LEU A 99 -1.53 -6.36 -6.53
C LEU A 99 -0.01 -6.12 -6.42
N THR A 100 0.38 -5.17 -5.57
CA THR A 100 1.80 -4.92 -5.25
C THR A 100 2.45 -6.19 -4.68
N GLY A 101 1.78 -6.89 -3.76
CA GLY A 101 2.26 -8.15 -3.20
C GLY A 101 2.43 -9.26 -4.23
N GLN A 102 1.50 -9.40 -5.19
CA GLN A 102 1.64 -10.34 -6.29
C GLN A 102 2.86 -10.01 -7.16
N TRP A 103 3.07 -8.74 -7.49
CA TRP A 103 4.25 -8.30 -8.22
C TRP A 103 5.55 -8.64 -7.48
N LEU A 104 5.60 -8.37 -6.17
CA LEU A 104 6.75 -8.68 -5.31
C LEU A 104 7.05 -10.18 -5.29
N ALA A 105 6.03 -11.02 -5.15
CA ALA A 105 6.18 -12.48 -5.14
C ALA A 105 6.74 -13.03 -6.47
N ILE A 106 6.46 -12.36 -7.59
CA ILE A 106 6.92 -12.76 -8.92
C ILE A 106 8.33 -12.23 -9.21
N HIS A 107 8.60 -10.96 -8.90
CA HIS A 107 9.79 -10.26 -9.38
C HIS A 107 10.90 -10.13 -8.32
N ARG A 108 10.57 -10.34 -7.04
CA ARG A 108 11.50 -10.21 -5.91
C ARG A 108 11.30 -11.30 -4.84
N PRO A 109 11.09 -12.58 -5.23
CA PRO A 109 10.78 -13.66 -4.28
C PRO A 109 11.86 -13.82 -3.19
N GLU A 110 13.10 -13.45 -3.49
CA GLU A 110 14.22 -13.52 -2.55
C GLU A 110 14.09 -12.54 -1.37
N ARG A 111 13.29 -11.47 -1.52
CA ARG A 111 13.12 -10.41 -0.52
C ARG A 111 11.95 -10.68 0.45
N PHE A 112 11.13 -11.71 0.20
CA PHE A 112 9.94 -11.96 0.99
C PHE A 112 9.85 -13.41 1.46
N ASN A 113 9.74 -13.61 2.78
CA ASN A 113 9.55 -14.92 3.39
C ASN A 113 8.10 -15.42 3.20
N GLN A 114 7.15 -14.49 3.26
CA GLN A 114 5.71 -14.74 3.14
C GLN A 114 5.04 -13.55 2.47
N VAL A 115 4.06 -13.81 1.62
CA VAL A 115 3.23 -12.77 0.99
C VAL A 115 1.76 -13.11 1.21
N VAL A 116 1.06 -12.27 1.94
CA VAL A 116 -0.39 -12.34 2.15
C VAL A 116 -1.06 -11.27 1.31
N VAL A 117 -2.03 -11.67 0.50
CA VAL A 117 -2.80 -10.77 -0.36
C VAL A 117 -4.29 -10.88 -0.03
N CYS A 118 -4.91 -9.74 0.29
CA CYS A 118 -6.29 -9.66 0.75
C CYS A 118 -7.14 -8.87 -0.23
N ASN A 119 -8.39 -9.30 -0.46
CA ASN A 119 -9.40 -8.57 -1.24
C ASN A 119 -8.86 -8.01 -2.57
N THR A 120 -8.16 -8.85 -3.31
CA THR A 120 -7.48 -8.51 -4.57
C THR A 120 -7.72 -9.58 -5.63
N ALA A 121 -7.21 -9.37 -6.82
CA ALA A 121 -7.27 -10.31 -7.94
C ALA A 121 -6.06 -10.09 -8.86
N ALA A 122 -5.79 -11.02 -9.78
CA ALA A 122 -4.74 -10.83 -10.78
C ALA A 122 -5.02 -9.62 -11.71
N LYS A 123 -6.30 -9.28 -11.88
CA LYS A 123 -6.76 -8.10 -12.60
C LYS A 123 -7.98 -7.53 -11.87
N ILE A 124 -7.94 -6.27 -11.46
CA ILE A 124 -9.04 -5.59 -10.78
C ILE A 124 -9.76 -4.67 -11.77
N GLY A 125 -11.03 -4.98 -12.06
CA GLY A 125 -11.92 -4.16 -12.90
C GLY A 125 -11.54 -4.20 -14.39
N GLN A 126 -12.13 -3.27 -15.14
CA GLN A 126 -11.93 -3.09 -16.56
C GLN A 126 -11.32 -1.71 -16.83
N GLU A 127 -10.51 -1.60 -17.88
CA GLU A 127 -9.81 -0.38 -18.25
C GLU A 127 -10.74 0.84 -18.38
N GLN A 128 -11.88 0.67 -19.06
CA GLN A 128 -12.83 1.75 -19.24
C GLN A 128 -13.35 2.28 -17.89
N ALA A 129 -13.72 1.40 -16.95
CA ALA A 129 -14.21 1.80 -15.63
C ALA A 129 -13.15 2.58 -14.82
N TRP A 130 -11.88 2.22 -14.96
CA TRP A 130 -10.78 2.96 -14.33
C TRP A 130 -10.54 4.32 -14.97
N ASN A 131 -10.64 4.41 -16.30
CA ASN A 131 -10.51 5.67 -17.03
C ASN A 131 -11.66 6.63 -16.69
N ASP A 132 -12.91 6.13 -16.63
CA ASP A 132 -14.08 6.91 -16.24
C ASP A 132 -13.93 7.45 -14.81
N ARG A 133 -13.47 6.59 -13.88
CA ARG A 133 -13.20 7.00 -12.50
C ARG A 133 -12.09 8.06 -12.43
N ALA A 134 -11.03 7.90 -13.19
CA ALA A 134 -9.95 8.88 -13.23
C ALA A 134 -10.41 10.22 -13.80
N ALA A 135 -11.26 10.21 -14.84
CA ALA A 135 -11.87 11.40 -15.41
C ALA A 135 -12.76 12.12 -14.38
N LEU A 136 -13.64 11.36 -13.70
CA LEU A 136 -14.50 11.88 -12.63
C LEU A 136 -13.68 12.57 -11.53
N VAL A 137 -12.60 11.94 -11.07
CA VAL A 137 -11.75 12.52 -10.02
C VAL A 137 -11.03 13.78 -10.49
N ARG A 138 -10.57 13.82 -11.76
CA ARG A 138 -9.96 15.04 -12.33
C ARG A 138 -10.94 16.20 -12.45
N GLU A 139 -12.19 15.91 -12.78
CA GLU A 139 -13.24 16.91 -12.96
C GLU A 139 -13.85 17.39 -11.63
N GLN A 140 -14.13 16.47 -10.71
CA GLN A 140 -14.95 16.74 -9.51
C GLN A 140 -14.19 16.51 -8.17
N GLY A 141 -12.91 16.13 -8.24
CA GLY A 141 -12.13 15.79 -7.06
C GLY A 141 -12.54 14.43 -6.46
N LEU A 142 -12.10 14.18 -5.23
CA LEU A 142 -12.29 12.89 -4.54
C LEU A 142 -13.65 12.75 -3.83
N GLN A 143 -14.41 13.84 -3.67
CA GLN A 143 -15.64 13.83 -2.88
C GLN A 143 -16.68 12.80 -3.36
N PRO A 144 -16.97 12.64 -4.68
CA PRO A 144 -17.90 11.63 -5.16
C PRO A 144 -17.48 10.19 -4.84
N ILE A 145 -16.16 9.93 -4.83
CA ILE A 145 -15.61 8.62 -4.47
C ILE A 145 -15.70 8.38 -2.97
N ALA A 146 -15.36 9.38 -2.16
CA ALA A 146 -15.37 9.29 -0.70
C ALA A 146 -16.78 9.08 -0.15
N SER A 147 -17.79 9.78 -0.69
CA SER A 147 -19.16 9.69 -0.22
C SER A 147 -19.79 8.31 -0.43
N THR A 148 -19.28 7.50 -1.36
CA THR A 148 -19.77 6.14 -1.65
C THR A 148 -18.87 5.04 -1.09
N ALA A 149 -17.77 5.38 -0.43
CA ALA A 149 -16.78 4.39 0.02
C ALA A 149 -17.36 3.42 1.05
N ALA A 150 -18.08 3.93 2.06
CA ALA A 150 -18.64 3.10 3.12
C ALA A 150 -19.60 2.03 2.57
N SER A 151 -20.58 2.42 1.75
CA SER A 151 -21.56 1.50 1.16
C SER A 151 -20.96 0.49 0.16
N ARG A 152 -19.76 0.75 -0.35
CA ARG A 152 -19.04 -0.18 -1.24
C ARG A 152 -18.18 -1.19 -0.47
N TRP A 153 -17.73 -0.85 0.73
CA TRP A 153 -16.78 -1.66 1.49
C TRP A 153 -17.43 -2.42 2.64
N PHE A 154 -18.54 -1.93 3.15
CA PHE A 154 -19.19 -2.49 4.32
C PHE A 154 -20.65 -2.85 4.03
N THR A 155 -21.19 -3.76 4.80
CA THR A 155 -22.62 -4.12 4.77
C THR A 155 -23.44 -3.03 5.45
N GLU A 156 -24.71 -2.87 5.03
CA GLU A 156 -25.61 -1.86 5.58
C GLU A 156 -25.72 -1.89 7.13
N PRO A 157 -25.80 -3.06 7.79
CA PRO A 157 -25.82 -3.10 9.26
C PRO A 157 -24.52 -2.63 9.94
N PHE A 158 -23.41 -2.50 9.19
CA PHE A 158 -22.12 -2.06 9.72
C PHE A 158 -21.89 -0.54 9.55
N ILE A 159 -22.61 0.09 8.62
CA ILE A 159 -22.54 1.54 8.33
C ILE A 159 -23.39 2.34 9.31
#